data_e0481d59e8aa015ab80809e331362872
#
_entry.id   e0481d59e8aa015ab80809e331362872
#
_cell.length_a   1.000
_cell.length_b   1.000
_cell.length_c   1.000
_cell.angle_alpha   90.00
_cell.angle_beta   90.00
_cell.angle_gamma   90.00
#
_symmetry.space_group_name_H-M   'P 1'
#
loop_
_entity.id
_entity.type
_entity.pdbx_description
1 polymer ?
#
loop_
_entity_poly.entity_id
_entity_poly.type
_entity_poly.pdbx_seq_one_letter_code
_entity_poly.pdbx_strand_id
1 'polypeptide(L)'
;LCTLILIMTESLSSIPNGLQYNAGEELRRRRSVEATAMSVFDGWSYEEIATPTVDYYSLFERGMGPAEAHRAFRFTDTDGRLLALRPDVTSGIARAAATLFGNRRRPLRFCYGAPVFRFTHQSHADWRRESIQIGCELIGRNTLAADMEVLAIACEILDRLGLNGKYIITLNDVEIFNGVAENLGFDPDARNQLRQLMDGRNQADLESFLTPHVPAHDRHAFSKLIRLSGKHETVAAARKVITNSRSQRALDRLEGLWRLIDRLSLTDRFEIDFGDVSRIDYYTGLTFKIYIEGAGARVGSGGRYDNLTANFGKAEPAVGFVLDLEVLMGLFTSRADVPERTAQIVAHEDVTASFREVIRRRAQGERIELNLEGLS
;
A
#
# COMPACT_ATOMS: atom_id res chain seq x y z
N LEU A 1 33.80 -32.25 -25.34
CA LEU A 1 32.60 -31.42 -25.23
C LEU A 1 32.93 -30.25 -24.27
N CYS A 2 33.40 -29.14 -24.85
CA CYS A 2 33.59 -27.87 -24.11
C CYS A 2 32.26 -27.19 -24.00
N THR A 3 31.68 -27.14 -22.81
CA THR A 3 30.56 -26.29 -22.48
C THR A 3 31.08 -24.87 -22.32
N LEU A 4 30.90 -24.04 -23.32
CA LEU A 4 31.10 -22.60 -23.21
C LEU A 4 30.11 -22.06 -22.17
N ILE A 5 30.61 -21.76 -20.97
CA ILE A 5 29.90 -20.90 -20.01
C ILE A 5 29.97 -19.50 -20.62
N LEU A 6 28.90 -19.07 -21.26
CA LEU A 6 28.70 -17.67 -21.62
C LEU A 6 28.61 -16.89 -20.28
N ILE A 7 29.73 -16.34 -19.81
CA ILE A 7 29.71 -15.31 -18.81
C ILE A 7 29.09 -14.11 -19.51
N MET A 8 27.80 -13.89 -19.29
CA MET A 8 27.16 -12.63 -19.66
C MET A 8 27.81 -11.53 -18.82
N THR A 9 28.82 -10.87 -19.39
CA THR A 9 29.33 -9.63 -18.81
C THR A 9 28.19 -8.62 -18.82
N GLU A 10 27.62 -8.36 -17.66
CA GLU A 10 26.62 -7.30 -17.51
C GLU A 10 27.25 -5.98 -17.98
N SER A 11 26.61 -5.31 -18.93
CA SER A 11 27.04 -4.00 -19.37
C SER A 11 26.86 -3.01 -18.21
N LEU A 12 27.90 -2.30 -17.82
CA LEU A 12 27.83 -1.25 -16.79
C LEU A 12 26.85 -0.11 -17.16
N SER A 13 26.39 -0.05 -18.41
CA SER A 13 25.36 0.88 -18.88
C SER A 13 23.93 0.38 -18.64
N SER A 14 23.72 -0.89 -18.27
CA SER A 14 22.42 -1.46 -17.95
C SER A 14 22.12 -1.40 -16.44
N ILE A 15 20.84 -1.26 -16.11
CA ILE A 15 20.35 -1.34 -14.75
C ILE A 15 19.53 -2.64 -14.58
N PRO A 16 19.46 -3.23 -13.38
CA PRO A 16 18.68 -4.44 -13.17
C PRO A 16 17.20 -4.22 -13.52
N ASN A 17 16.58 -5.26 -14.11
CA ASN A 17 15.16 -5.23 -14.44
C ASN A 17 14.30 -4.88 -13.21
N GLY A 18 13.32 -3.99 -13.42
CA GLY A 18 12.42 -3.54 -12.35
C GLY A 18 12.98 -2.43 -11.46
N LEU A 19 14.19 -1.93 -11.76
CA LEU A 19 14.74 -0.69 -11.18
C LEU A 19 14.79 0.40 -12.25
N GLN A 20 14.76 1.67 -11.84
CA GLN A 20 14.78 2.79 -12.77
C GLN A 20 15.46 4.02 -12.16
N TYR A 21 16.00 4.89 -13.00
CA TYR A 21 16.37 6.25 -12.61
C TYR A 21 15.15 7.16 -12.72
N ASN A 22 14.94 7.99 -11.72
CA ASN A 22 13.96 9.07 -11.74
C ASN A 22 14.69 10.41 -11.67
N ALA A 23 14.44 11.31 -12.61
CA ALA A 23 15.15 12.59 -12.71
C ALA A 23 14.22 13.73 -13.15
N GLY A 24 14.68 14.94 -13.00
CA GLY A 24 14.05 16.12 -13.55
C GLY A 24 12.62 16.36 -13.05
N GLU A 25 11.70 16.47 -13.99
CA GLU A 25 10.28 16.79 -13.74
C GLU A 25 9.56 15.65 -13.01
N GLU A 26 9.80 14.41 -13.38
CA GLU A 26 9.19 13.24 -12.76
C GLU A 26 9.49 13.18 -11.26
N LEU A 27 10.75 13.39 -10.87
CA LEU A 27 11.13 13.41 -9.46
C LEU A 27 10.51 14.61 -8.71
N ARG A 28 10.37 15.78 -9.35
CA ARG A 28 9.69 16.94 -8.74
C ARG A 28 8.22 16.64 -8.48
N ARG A 29 7.54 16.04 -9.46
CA ARG A 29 6.14 15.63 -9.36
C ARG A 29 5.94 14.63 -8.24
N ARG A 30 6.80 13.62 -8.17
CA ARG A 30 6.81 12.63 -7.09
C ARG A 30 6.90 13.29 -5.71
N ARG A 31 7.84 14.22 -5.53
CA ARG A 31 7.97 14.97 -4.27
C ARG A 31 6.76 15.85 -3.95
N SER A 32 6.09 16.39 -4.97
CA SER A 32 4.86 17.16 -4.77
C SER A 32 3.71 16.30 -4.26
N VAL A 33 3.52 15.11 -4.83
CA VAL A 33 2.50 14.15 -4.38
C VAL A 33 2.80 13.69 -2.95
N GLU A 34 4.04 13.34 -2.66
CA GLU A 34 4.51 12.97 -1.33
C GLU A 34 4.27 14.09 -0.32
N ALA A 35 4.67 15.32 -0.63
CA ALA A 35 4.47 16.48 0.22
C ALA A 35 2.99 16.77 0.51
N THR A 36 2.12 16.56 -0.48
CA THR A 36 0.67 16.70 -0.30
C THR A 36 0.15 15.67 0.72
N ALA A 37 0.53 14.41 0.60
CA ALA A 37 0.11 13.36 1.53
C ALA A 37 0.66 13.62 2.94
N MET A 38 1.96 13.97 3.05
CA MET A 38 2.58 14.29 4.35
C MET A 38 1.92 15.49 5.03
N SER A 39 1.51 16.52 4.27
CA SER A 39 0.75 17.66 4.80
C SER A 39 -0.63 17.27 5.34
N VAL A 40 -1.30 16.29 4.72
CA VAL A 40 -2.57 15.75 5.25
C VAL A 40 -2.32 15.01 6.55
N PHE A 41 -1.32 14.13 6.61
CA PHE A 41 -0.99 13.40 7.83
C PHE A 41 -0.66 14.33 9.00
N ASP A 42 0.15 15.37 8.77
CA ASP A 42 0.45 16.40 9.77
C ASP A 42 -0.83 17.09 10.26
N GLY A 43 -1.73 17.47 9.35
CA GLY A 43 -3.03 18.05 9.68
C GLY A 43 -3.91 17.15 10.56
N TRP A 44 -3.76 15.83 10.46
CA TRP A 44 -4.41 14.83 11.32
C TRP A 44 -3.58 14.43 12.54
N SER A 45 -2.48 15.16 12.82
CA SER A 45 -1.57 14.92 13.95
C SER A 45 -0.90 13.54 13.93
N TYR A 46 -0.53 13.06 12.75
CA TYR A 46 0.33 11.88 12.58
C TYR A 46 1.80 12.30 12.62
N GLU A 47 2.58 11.60 13.44
CA GLU A 47 4.03 11.77 13.56
C GLU A 47 4.73 10.95 12.46
N GLU A 48 5.63 11.57 11.71
CA GLU A 48 6.42 10.87 10.72
C GLU A 48 7.41 9.92 11.37
N ILE A 49 7.47 8.68 10.88
CA ILE A 49 8.40 7.66 11.35
C ILE A 49 9.20 7.05 10.20
N ALA A 50 10.52 6.95 10.38
CA ALA A 50 11.39 6.23 9.47
C ALA A 50 11.81 4.89 10.09
N THR A 51 11.51 3.79 9.41
CA THR A 51 11.98 2.45 9.79
C THR A 51 13.28 2.10 9.04
N PRO A 52 14.14 1.21 9.56
CA PRO A 52 15.32 0.75 8.84
C PRO A 52 14.97 0.15 7.48
N THR A 53 15.79 0.43 6.46
CA THR A 53 15.64 -0.16 5.12
C THR A 53 16.02 -1.63 5.10
N VAL A 54 16.97 -2.02 5.93
CA VAL A 54 17.46 -3.39 6.11
C VAL A 54 17.07 -3.86 7.50
N ASP A 55 16.51 -5.07 7.59
CA ASP A 55 16.16 -5.68 8.87
C ASP A 55 16.26 -7.21 8.79
N TYR A 56 16.08 -7.89 9.90
CA TYR A 56 16.03 -9.35 9.91
C TYR A 56 14.86 -9.85 9.08
N TYR A 57 15.12 -10.83 8.21
CA TYR A 57 14.07 -11.46 7.41
C TYR A 57 12.90 -11.99 8.26
N SER A 58 13.21 -12.51 9.45
CA SER A 58 12.21 -13.02 10.40
C SER A 58 11.22 -11.96 10.91
N LEU A 59 11.58 -10.66 10.86
CA LEU A 59 10.63 -9.58 11.15
C LEU A 59 9.49 -9.58 10.13
N PHE A 60 9.85 -9.65 8.84
CA PHE A 60 8.88 -9.61 7.75
C PHE A 60 8.08 -10.92 7.64
N GLU A 61 8.74 -12.05 7.87
CA GLU A 61 8.07 -13.36 7.89
C GLU A 61 6.99 -13.44 8.97
N ARG A 62 7.28 -12.95 10.19
CA ARG A 62 6.30 -12.86 11.28
C ARG A 62 5.25 -11.76 11.05
N GLY A 63 5.66 -10.66 10.37
CA GLY A 63 4.81 -9.52 10.12
C GLY A 63 3.75 -9.79 9.05
N MET A 64 4.16 -10.20 7.87
CA MET A 64 3.28 -10.29 6.70
C MET A 64 2.96 -11.72 6.26
N GLY A 65 3.49 -12.71 6.95
CA GLY A 65 3.35 -14.12 6.62
C GLY A 65 4.42 -14.60 5.63
N PRO A 66 4.71 -15.93 5.60
CA PRO A 66 5.79 -16.50 4.80
C PRO A 66 5.64 -16.23 3.30
N ALA A 67 4.44 -16.32 2.77
CA ALA A 67 4.15 -16.17 1.33
C ALA A 67 4.50 -14.77 0.81
N GLU A 68 4.14 -13.71 1.55
CA GLU A 68 4.48 -12.33 1.16
C GLU A 68 5.93 -11.98 1.49
N ALA A 69 6.45 -12.43 2.64
CA ALA A 69 7.85 -12.21 3.01
C ALA A 69 8.84 -12.87 2.04
N HIS A 70 8.46 -14.00 1.40
CA HIS A 70 9.27 -14.66 0.38
C HIS A 70 9.63 -13.74 -0.80
N ARG A 71 8.86 -12.70 -1.04
CA ARG A 71 9.08 -11.72 -2.11
C ARG A 71 10.19 -10.69 -1.79
N ALA A 72 10.71 -10.66 -0.56
CA ALA A 72 11.77 -9.74 -0.16
C ALA A 72 13.11 -10.10 -0.79
N PHE A 73 13.92 -9.09 -1.11
CA PHE A 73 15.35 -9.28 -1.38
C PHE A 73 16.05 -9.71 -0.10
N ARG A 74 16.71 -10.85 -0.13
CA ARG A 74 17.37 -11.47 1.03
C ARG A 74 18.86 -11.58 0.81
N PHE A 75 19.63 -11.41 1.87
CA PHE A 75 21.08 -11.58 1.90
C PHE A 75 21.53 -11.91 3.31
N THR A 76 22.75 -12.40 3.42
CA THR A 76 23.35 -12.78 4.71
C THR A 76 24.32 -11.69 5.14
N ASP A 77 24.26 -11.27 6.40
CA ASP A 77 25.27 -10.38 7.00
C ASP A 77 26.58 -11.13 7.31
N THR A 78 27.56 -10.40 7.80
CA THR A 78 28.86 -10.95 8.17
C THR A 78 28.80 -11.97 9.31
N ASP A 79 27.77 -11.92 10.13
CA ASP A 79 27.54 -12.82 11.27
C ASP A 79 26.71 -14.06 10.87
N GLY A 80 26.38 -14.21 9.59
CA GLY A 80 25.59 -15.32 9.06
C GLY A 80 24.07 -15.17 9.27
N ARG A 81 23.58 -14.01 9.70
CA ARG A 81 22.16 -13.76 9.90
C ARG A 81 21.46 -13.40 8.59
N LEU A 82 20.25 -13.93 8.40
CA LEU A 82 19.45 -13.64 7.22
C LEU A 82 18.75 -12.27 7.38
N LEU A 83 19.14 -11.34 6.53
CA LEU A 83 18.60 -10.00 6.41
C LEU A 83 17.71 -9.88 5.17
N ALA A 84 16.91 -8.83 5.11
CA ALA A 84 16.16 -8.46 3.92
C ALA A 84 16.08 -6.94 3.76
N LEU A 85 15.99 -6.49 2.50
CA LEU A 85 15.43 -5.17 2.21
C LEU A 85 13.93 -5.21 2.52
N ARG A 86 13.43 -4.18 3.23
CA ARG A 86 12.03 -4.15 3.67
C ARG A 86 11.05 -4.28 2.50
N PRO A 87 10.17 -5.30 2.50
CA PRO A 87 9.10 -5.45 1.51
C PRO A 87 7.83 -4.67 1.91
N ASP A 88 7.72 -4.26 3.18
CA ASP A 88 6.69 -3.39 3.74
C ASP A 88 7.25 -2.51 4.86
N VAL A 89 6.49 -1.50 5.28
CA VAL A 89 6.87 -0.58 6.38
C VAL A 89 6.12 -0.92 7.67
N THR A 90 4.91 -1.45 7.56
CA THR A 90 3.99 -1.73 8.68
C THR A 90 4.60 -2.65 9.74
N SER A 91 5.32 -3.72 9.32
CA SER A 91 5.98 -4.66 10.26
C SER A 91 7.01 -3.96 11.14
N GLY A 92 7.79 -3.04 10.57
CA GLY A 92 8.76 -2.23 11.32
C GLY A 92 8.10 -1.28 12.31
N ILE A 93 6.99 -0.63 11.89
CA ILE A 93 6.21 0.28 12.75
C ILE A 93 5.53 -0.50 13.88
N ALA A 94 4.96 -1.66 13.61
CA ALA A 94 4.35 -2.51 14.64
C ALA A 94 5.36 -2.91 15.73
N ARG A 95 6.59 -3.28 15.34
CA ARG A 95 7.68 -3.52 16.28
C ARG A 95 8.04 -2.27 17.08
N ALA A 96 8.21 -1.13 16.42
CA ALA A 96 8.53 0.12 17.09
C ALA A 96 7.43 0.53 18.10
N ALA A 97 6.16 0.38 17.76
CA ALA A 97 5.03 0.67 18.63
C ALA A 97 5.01 -0.21 19.88
N ALA A 98 5.30 -1.51 19.73
CA ALA A 98 5.32 -2.45 20.86
C ALA A 98 6.57 -2.29 21.75
N THR A 99 7.69 -1.80 21.21
CA THR A 99 8.99 -1.70 21.91
C THR A 99 9.36 -0.26 22.25
N LEU A 100 9.86 0.52 21.28
CA LEU A 100 10.36 1.89 21.50
C LEU A 100 9.27 2.83 22.05
N PHE A 101 8.04 2.68 21.55
CA PHE A 101 6.90 3.51 21.93
C PHE A 101 5.91 2.80 22.85
N GLY A 102 6.30 1.65 23.42
CA GLY A 102 5.44 0.82 24.26
C GLY A 102 4.77 1.55 25.42
N ASN A 103 5.46 2.55 26.00
CA ASN A 103 5.00 3.35 27.13
C ASN A 103 4.32 4.67 26.74
N ARG A 104 4.27 5.04 25.45
CA ARG A 104 3.56 6.25 25.01
C ARG A 104 2.03 6.09 25.17
N ARG A 105 1.35 7.20 25.40
CA ARG A 105 -0.13 7.25 25.44
C ARG A 105 -0.74 6.81 24.12
N ARG A 106 -1.83 6.05 24.17
CA ARG A 106 -2.58 5.60 22.99
C ARG A 106 -3.76 6.52 22.65
N PRO A 107 -4.11 6.67 21.37
CA PRO A 107 -3.53 5.99 20.18
C PRO A 107 -2.18 6.58 19.78
N LEU A 108 -1.32 5.74 19.19
CA LEU A 108 -0.19 6.20 18.38
C LEU A 108 -0.69 6.47 16.97
N ARG A 109 -0.23 7.56 16.39
CA ARG A 109 -0.49 7.96 15.00
C ARG A 109 0.84 8.15 14.30
N PHE A 110 1.18 7.24 13.40
CA PHE A 110 2.41 7.30 12.61
C PHE A 110 2.10 7.40 11.14
N CYS A 111 2.88 8.20 10.40
CA CYS A 111 2.86 8.23 8.94
C CYS A 111 4.27 8.05 8.39
N TYR A 112 4.35 7.70 7.11
CA TYR A 112 5.63 7.45 6.44
C TYR A 112 5.54 7.66 4.93
N GLY A 113 6.71 8.04 4.34
CA GLY A 113 6.99 7.93 2.92
C GLY A 113 8.30 7.15 2.75
N ALA A 114 8.25 5.93 2.19
CA ALA A 114 9.42 5.08 2.24
C ALA A 114 9.50 4.08 1.07
N PRO A 115 10.72 3.80 0.53
CA PRO A 115 10.90 2.77 -0.47
C PRO A 115 10.70 1.37 0.12
N VAL A 116 10.06 0.50 -0.66
CA VAL A 116 9.93 -0.94 -0.40
C VAL A 116 10.49 -1.72 -1.57
N PHE A 117 10.97 -2.94 -1.30
CA PHE A 117 11.73 -3.73 -2.24
C PHE A 117 11.17 -5.15 -2.35
N ARG A 118 10.76 -5.56 -3.57
CA ARG A 118 10.19 -6.89 -3.80
C ARG A 118 10.84 -7.55 -5.00
N PHE A 119 11.38 -8.74 -4.77
CA PHE A 119 12.08 -9.50 -5.80
C PHE A 119 11.14 -10.05 -6.87
N THR A 120 9.94 -10.50 -6.47
CA THR A 120 8.94 -11.11 -7.34
C THR A 120 7.72 -10.22 -7.51
N HIS A 121 7.11 -10.25 -8.69
CA HIS A 121 5.91 -9.49 -9.04
C HIS A 121 4.64 -10.30 -8.75
N GLN A 122 3.53 -9.61 -8.46
CA GLN A 122 2.21 -10.23 -8.37
C GLN A 122 1.49 -10.26 -9.72
N SER A 123 1.84 -9.33 -10.62
CA SER A 123 1.23 -9.23 -11.95
C SER A 123 2.18 -8.54 -12.93
N HIS A 124 1.87 -8.59 -14.23
CA HIS A 124 2.60 -7.84 -15.25
C HIS A 124 2.51 -6.30 -15.05
N ALA A 125 1.47 -5.82 -14.38
CA ALA A 125 1.34 -4.39 -14.05
C ALA A 125 2.28 -3.96 -12.89
N ASP A 126 2.71 -4.89 -12.05
CA ASP A 126 3.59 -4.68 -10.89
C ASP A 126 4.99 -5.23 -11.19
N TRP A 127 5.65 -4.69 -12.21
CA TRP A 127 6.99 -5.11 -12.64
C TRP A 127 8.13 -4.46 -11.85
N ARG A 128 7.81 -3.43 -11.06
CA ARG A 128 8.81 -2.70 -10.28
C ARG A 128 9.28 -3.51 -9.09
N ARG A 129 10.59 -3.53 -8.89
CA ARG A 129 11.24 -4.16 -7.73
C ARG A 129 11.47 -3.19 -6.58
N GLU A 130 11.42 -1.90 -6.87
CA GLU A 130 11.43 -0.80 -5.93
C GLU A 130 10.21 0.07 -6.19
N SER A 131 9.45 0.39 -5.15
CA SER A 131 8.35 1.35 -5.19
C SER A 131 8.33 2.16 -3.89
N ILE A 132 7.77 3.37 -3.93
CA ILE A 132 7.59 4.17 -2.72
C ILE A 132 6.18 3.99 -2.20
N GLN A 133 6.09 3.65 -0.93
CA GLN A 133 4.85 3.59 -0.19
C GLN A 133 4.71 4.84 0.68
N ILE A 134 3.54 5.48 0.58
CA ILE A 134 3.10 6.54 1.49
C ILE A 134 1.92 5.98 2.28
N GLY A 135 1.97 6.07 3.61
CA GLY A 135 0.92 5.47 4.43
C GLY A 135 0.87 5.99 5.85
N CYS A 136 -0.13 5.52 6.59
CA CYS A 136 -0.25 5.80 8.01
C CYS A 136 -0.77 4.60 8.78
N GLU A 137 -0.45 4.60 10.09
CA GLU A 137 -0.82 3.56 11.05
C GLU A 137 -1.38 4.19 12.31
N LEU A 138 -2.60 3.80 12.72
CA LEU A 138 -3.25 4.16 13.96
C LEU A 138 -3.28 2.96 14.88
N ILE A 139 -2.56 3.02 16.02
CA ILE A 139 -2.34 1.87 16.90
C ILE A 139 -2.91 2.15 18.28
N GLY A 140 -3.61 1.17 18.87
CA GLY A 140 -4.13 1.22 20.22
C GLY A 140 -5.60 1.62 20.31
N ARG A 141 -6.39 1.54 19.22
CA ARG A 141 -7.85 1.75 19.25
C ARG A 141 -8.59 0.75 18.37
N ASN A 142 -9.58 0.07 18.96
CA ASN A 142 -10.50 -0.82 18.25
C ASN A 142 -11.90 -0.19 18.23
N THR A 143 -12.09 0.80 17.35
CA THR A 143 -13.37 1.51 17.21
C THR A 143 -13.64 1.82 15.73
N LEU A 144 -14.92 1.92 15.38
CA LEU A 144 -15.33 2.40 14.03
C LEU A 144 -14.81 3.80 13.72
N ALA A 145 -14.59 4.65 14.75
CA ALA A 145 -14.00 5.97 14.56
C ALA A 145 -12.55 5.90 14.09
N ALA A 146 -11.76 4.92 14.59
CA ALA A 146 -10.39 4.71 14.12
C ALA A 146 -10.36 4.22 12.67
N ASP A 147 -11.29 3.32 12.30
CA ASP A 147 -11.43 2.86 10.92
C ASP A 147 -11.81 4.02 9.98
N MET A 148 -12.78 4.84 10.41
CA MET A 148 -13.23 5.99 9.63
C MET A 148 -12.16 7.08 9.51
N GLU A 149 -11.34 7.32 10.56
CA GLU A 149 -10.23 8.27 10.52
C GLU A 149 -9.26 7.94 9.40
N VAL A 150 -8.84 6.69 9.31
CA VAL A 150 -7.90 6.21 8.28
C VAL A 150 -8.50 6.32 6.88
N LEU A 151 -9.78 6.00 6.70
CA LEU A 151 -10.50 6.15 5.43
C LEU A 151 -10.67 7.62 5.04
N ALA A 152 -10.97 8.50 6.00
CA ALA A 152 -11.11 9.94 5.75
C ALA A 152 -9.79 10.58 5.30
N ILE A 153 -8.67 10.18 5.92
CA ILE A 153 -7.32 10.62 5.52
C ILE A 153 -7.02 10.18 4.07
N ALA A 154 -7.32 8.94 3.73
CA ALA A 154 -7.13 8.45 2.37
C ALA A 154 -7.96 9.28 1.35
N CYS A 155 -9.24 9.55 1.66
CA CYS A 155 -10.08 10.42 0.83
C CYS A 155 -9.50 11.83 0.71
N GLU A 156 -9.06 12.45 1.81
CA GLU A 156 -8.51 13.81 1.79
C GLU A 156 -7.24 13.91 0.95
N ILE A 157 -6.34 12.92 1.03
CA ILE A 157 -5.14 12.88 0.19
C ILE A 157 -5.54 12.85 -1.29
N LEU A 158 -6.45 11.95 -1.68
CA LEU A 158 -6.88 11.81 -3.06
C LEU A 158 -7.61 13.07 -3.57
N ASP A 159 -8.43 13.71 -2.74
CA ASP A 159 -9.10 14.96 -3.08
C ASP A 159 -8.12 16.11 -3.30
N ARG A 160 -7.11 16.25 -2.41
CA ARG A 160 -6.06 17.28 -2.54
C ARG A 160 -5.16 17.05 -3.75
N LEU A 161 -5.05 15.82 -4.22
CA LEU A 161 -4.38 15.47 -5.47
C LEU A 161 -5.25 15.71 -6.73
N GLY A 162 -6.45 16.26 -6.57
CA GLY A 162 -7.35 16.56 -7.69
C GLY A 162 -8.07 15.35 -8.27
N LEU A 163 -8.17 14.26 -7.49
CA LEU A 163 -8.78 12.99 -7.91
C LEU A 163 -10.23 12.84 -7.43
N ASN A 164 -10.85 13.91 -6.90
CA ASN A 164 -12.23 13.88 -6.43
C ASN A 164 -13.18 13.39 -7.54
N GLY A 165 -14.04 12.44 -7.21
CA GLY A 165 -14.98 11.80 -8.14
C GLY A 165 -14.35 10.79 -9.13
N LYS A 166 -13.03 10.53 -9.03
CA LYS A 166 -12.32 9.61 -9.91
C LYS A 166 -11.80 8.35 -9.19
N TYR A 167 -12.16 8.15 -7.93
CA TYR A 167 -11.72 6.98 -7.17
C TYR A 167 -12.88 6.31 -6.44
N ILE A 168 -12.69 5.01 -6.21
CA ILE A 168 -13.56 4.17 -5.38
C ILE A 168 -12.70 3.43 -4.36
N ILE A 169 -13.15 3.39 -3.12
CA ILE A 169 -12.59 2.59 -2.04
C ILE A 169 -13.55 1.42 -1.80
N THR A 170 -13.09 0.20 -2.09
CA THR A 170 -13.85 -1.02 -1.81
C THR A 170 -13.61 -1.47 -0.38
N LEU A 171 -14.68 -1.81 0.33
CA LEU A 171 -14.65 -2.24 1.72
C LEU A 171 -15.01 -3.71 1.82
N ASN A 172 -14.28 -4.44 2.67
CA ASN A 172 -14.60 -5.80 3.10
C ASN A 172 -14.19 -6.00 4.57
N ASP A 173 -14.52 -7.16 5.15
CA ASP A 173 -14.00 -7.58 6.45
C ASP A 173 -13.56 -9.05 6.31
N VAL A 174 -12.28 -9.33 6.62
CA VAL A 174 -11.70 -10.68 6.45
C VAL A 174 -12.44 -11.74 7.27
N GLU A 175 -13.10 -11.34 8.35
CA GLU A 175 -13.86 -12.26 9.21
C GLU A 175 -15.12 -12.81 8.52
N ILE A 176 -15.57 -12.17 7.44
CA ILE A 176 -16.64 -12.71 6.59
C ILE A 176 -16.14 -13.98 5.89
N PHE A 177 -15.00 -13.89 5.23
CA PHE A 177 -14.34 -15.04 4.60
C PHE A 177 -13.97 -16.11 5.63
N ASN A 178 -13.32 -15.71 6.72
CA ASN A 178 -12.88 -16.61 7.76
C ASN A 178 -14.04 -17.38 8.38
N GLY A 179 -15.18 -16.72 8.66
CA GLY A 179 -16.35 -17.39 9.22
C GLY A 179 -17.02 -18.37 8.26
N VAL A 180 -17.04 -18.08 6.94
CA VAL A 180 -17.55 -19.03 5.94
C VAL A 180 -16.58 -20.21 5.74
N ALA A 181 -15.26 -19.96 5.84
CA ALA A 181 -14.24 -20.99 5.67
C ALA A 181 -13.93 -21.80 6.94
N GLU A 182 -14.44 -21.40 8.11
CA GLU A 182 -14.07 -21.95 9.42
C GLU A 182 -14.28 -23.46 9.52
N ASN A 183 -15.36 -23.98 8.95
CA ASN A 183 -15.76 -25.38 9.06
C ASN A 183 -15.27 -26.26 7.91
N LEU A 184 -14.46 -25.72 6.98
CA LEU A 184 -14.04 -26.49 5.80
C LEU A 184 -12.89 -27.46 6.10
N GLY A 185 -12.23 -27.36 7.25
CA GLY A 185 -11.12 -28.23 7.62
C GLY A 185 -9.87 -28.07 6.72
N PHE A 186 -9.80 -27.00 5.94
CA PHE A 186 -8.67 -26.74 5.05
C PHE A 186 -7.40 -26.42 5.82
N ASP A 187 -6.31 -26.97 5.38
CA ASP A 187 -4.96 -26.57 5.79
C ASP A 187 -4.65 -25.13 5.33
N PRO A 188 -3.53 -24.53 5.78
CA PRO A 188 -3.16 -23.17 5.38
C PRO A 188 -3.01 -22.97 3.89
N ASP A 189 -2.48 -23.95 3.15
CA ASP A 189 -2.24 -23.85 1.72
C ASP A 189 -3.57 -23.88 0.93
N ALA A 190 -4.48 -24.77 1.30
CA ALA A 190 -5.83 -24.81 0.72
C ALA A 190 -6.63 -23.52 1.01
N ARG A 191 -6.49 -22.94 2.20
CA ARG A 191 -7.09 -21.62 2.52
C ARG A 191 -6.51 -20.50 1.68
N ASN A 192 -5.19 -20.50 1.46
CA ASN A 192 -4.55 -19.51 0.60
C ASN A 192 -4.98 -19.66 -0.85
N GLN A 193 -5.11 -20.89 -1.34
CA GLN A 193 -5.63 -21.15 -2.67
C GLN A 193 -7.08 -20.66 -2.82
N LEU A 194 -7.93 -20.91 -1.82
CA LEU A 194 -9.31 -20.42 -1.79
C LEU A 194 -9.34 -18.88 -1.86
N ARG A 195 -8.52 -18.20 -1.06
CA ARG A 195 -8.40 -16.72 -1.10
C ARG A 195 -8.00 -16.23 -2.48
N GLN A 196 -7.01 -16.87 -3.13
CA GLN A 196 -6.55 -16.50 -4.46
C GLN A 196 -7.64 -16.65 -5.52
N LEU A 197 -8.41 -17.74 -5.45
CA LEU A 197 -9.51 -17.99 -6.37
C LEU A 197 -10.65 -16.97 -6.20
N MET A 198 -10.96 -16.59 -4.97
CA MET A 198 -11.96 -15.55 -4.67
C MET A 198 -11.48 -14.17 -5.13
N ASP A 199 -10.28 -13.76 -4.77
CA ASP A 199 -9.68 -12.48 -5.18
C ASP A 199 -9.55 -12.37 -6.71
N GLY A 200 -9.20 -13.48 -7.39
CA GLY A 200 -9.16 -13.58 -8.85
C GLY A 200 -10.53 -13.65 -9.51
N ARG A 201 -11.64 -13.76 -8.76
CA ARG A 201 -13.03 -13.87 -9.23
C ARG A 201 -13.25 -14.97 -10.28
N ASN A 202 -12.42 -16.01 -10.26
CA ASN A 202 -12.53 -17.15 -11.15
C ASN A 202 -13.53 -18.15 -10.58
N GLN A 203 -14.79 -18.01 -10.99
CA GLN A 203 -15.88 -18.85 -10.49
C GLN A 203 -15.73 -20.31 -10.90
N ALA A 204 -15.28 -20.60 -12.11
CA ALA A 204 -15.15 -21.97 -12.59
C ALA A 204 -14.08 -22.74 -11.79
N ASP A 205 -12.92 -22.13 -11.58
CA ASP A 205 -11.84 -22.73 -10.80
C ASP A 205 -12.22 -22.82 -9.31
N LEU A 206 -12.92 -21.80 -8.78
CA LEU A 206 -13.45 -21.83 -7.41
C LEU A 206 -14.42 -23.00 -7.22
N GLU A 207 -15.36 -23.19 -8.12
CA GLU A 207 -16.32 -24.29 -8.05
C GLU A 207 -15.64 -25.67 -8.21
N SER A 208 -14.69 -25.77 -9.12
CA SER A 208 -13.86 -26.97 -9.29
C SER A 208 -13.06 -27.31 -8.04
N PHE A 209 -12.46 -26.30 -7.41
CA PHE A 209 -11.71 -26.46 -6.15
C PHE A 209 -12.60 -26.87 -4.98
N LEU A 210 -13.78 -26.28 -4.83
CA LEU A 210 -14.68 -26.55 -3.71
C LEU A 210 -15.46 -27.86 -3.86
N THR A 211 -15.74 -28.30 -5.07
CA THR A 211 -16.64 -29.45 -5.34
C THR A 211 -16.25 -30.75 -4.60
N PRO A 212 -14.97 -31.18 -4.56
CA PRO A 212 -14.61 -32.40 -3.87
C PRO A 212 -14.60 -32.28 -2.32
N HIS A 213 -14.60 -31.08 -1.78
CA HIS A 213 -14.34 -30.84 -0.36
C HIS A 213 -15.51 -30.21 0.40
N VAL A 214 -16.46 -29.56 -0.30
CA VAL A 214 -17.45 -28.68 0.33
C VAL A 214 -18.87 -29.07 -0.09
N PRO A 215 -19.83 -29.23 0.85
CA PRO A 215 -21.24 -29.45 0.54
C PRO A 215 -21.83 -28.38 -0.36
N ALA A 216 -22.81 -28.73 -1.20
CA ALA A 216 -23.38 -27.83 -2.19
C ALA A 216 -23.92 -26.50 -1.61
N HIS A 217 -24.52 -26.54 -0.40
CA HIS A 217 -25.06 -25.33 0.23
C HIS A 217 -23.98 -24.35 0.67
N ASP A 218 -22.81 -24.83 1.13
CA ASP A 218 -21.68 -23.98 1.53
C ASP A 218 -20.94 -23.42 0.32
N ARG A 219 -20.81 -24.24 -0.77
CA ARG A 219 -20.28 -23.75 -2.05
C ARG A 219 -21.07 -22.57 -2.60
N HIS A 220 -22.39 -22.61 -2.43
CA HIS A 220 -23.27 -21.53 -2.85
C HIS A 220 -22.94 -20.18 -2.14
N ALA A 221 -22.54 -20.22 -0.89
CA ALA A 221 -22.12 -19.01 -0.16
C ALA A 221 -20.89 -18.37 -0.80
N PHE A 222 -19.84 -19.15 -1.12
CA PHE A 222 -18.63 -18.64 -1.78
C PHE A 222 -18.94 -18.11 -3.18
N SER A 223 -19.67 -18.88 -4.00
CA SER A 223 -20.04 -18.49 -5.37
C SER A 223 -20.88 -17.20 -5.40
N LYS A 224 -21.69 -16.97 -4.38
CA LYS A 224 -22.41 -15.69 -4.23
C LYS A 224 -21.50 -14.56 -3.75
N LEU A 225 -20.68 -14.77 -2.73
CA LEU A 225 -19.82 -13.74 -2.16
C LEU A 225 -18.94 -13.08 -3.21
N ILE A 226 -18.29 -13.85 -4.09
CA ILE A 226 -17.40 -13.28 -5.13
C ILE A 226 -18.11 -12.36 -6.14
N ARG A 227 -19.45 -12.38 -6.16
CA ARG A 227 -20.30 -11.56 -7.05
C ARG A 227 -20.98 -10.41 -6.32
N LEU A 228 -20.95 -10.39 -4.99
CA LEU A 228 -21.59 -9.34 -4.19
C LEU A 228 -20.65 -8.14 -4.10
N SER A 229 -20.96 -7.14 -4.91
CA SER A 229 -20.28 -5.83 -4.93
C SER A 229 -21.33 -4.75 -5.15
N GLY A 230 -21.17 -3.59 -4.53
CA GLY A 230 -22.07 -2.45 -4.67
C GLY A 230 -22.15 -1.59 -3.41
N LYS A 231 -23.31 -0.98 -3.19
CA LYS A 231 -23.55 -0.08 -2.05
C LYS A 231 -24.10 -0.86 -0.84
N HIS A 232 -24.80 -0.18 0.05
CA HIS A 232 -25.31 -0.74 1.32
C HIS A 232 -26.19 -2.00 1.17
N GLU A 233 -26.97 -2.10 0.10
CA GLU A 233 -27.83 -3.24 -0.19
C GLU A 233 -27.04 -4.58 -0.28
N THR A 234 -25.76 -4.50 -0.58
CA THR A 234 -24.84 -5.65 -0.66
C THR A 234 -24.71 -6.38 0.70
N VAL A 235 -24.74 -5.63 1.81
CA VAL A 235 -24.73 -6.22 3.18
C VAL A 235 -25.98 -7.07 3.41
N ALA A 236 -27.16 -6.53 3.06
CA ALA A 236 -28.42 -7.25 3.21
C ALA A 236 -28.47 -8.52 2.34
N ALA A 237 -27.89 -8.46 1.13
CA ALA A 237 -27.77 -9.62 0.25
C ALA A 237 -26.84 -10.69 0.85
N ALA A 238 -25.71 -10.30 1.43
CA ALA A 238 -24.77 -11.20 2.09
C ALA A 238 -25.41 -11.89 3.32
N ARG A 239 -26.17 -11.16 4.14
CA ARG A 239 -26.89 -11.74 5.30
C ARG A 239 -27.85 -12.88 4.95
N LYS A 240 -28.42 -12.90 3.75
CA LYS A 240 -29.30 -13.98 3.28
C LYS A 240 -28.55 -15.28 2.99
N VAL A 241 -27.25 -15.19 2.76
CA VAL A 241 -26.39 -16.31 2.34
C VAL A 241 -25.51 -16.81 3.48
N ILE A 242 -25.08 -15.90 4.33
CA ILE A 242 -24.15 -16.16 5.44
C ILE A 242 -24.95 -16.38 6.72
N THR A 243 -24.79 -17.53 7.35
CA THR A 243 -25.56 -17.90 8.57
C THR A 243 -24.69 -18.01 9.82
N ASN A 244 -23.36 -18.12 9.68
CA ASN A 244 -22.48 -18.27 10.83
C ASN A 244 -22.32 -16.97 11.63
N SER A 245 -22.19 -17.07 12.94
CA SER A 245 -22.14 -15.94 13.87
C SER A 245 -20.89 -15.05 13.70
N ARG A 246 -19.75 -15.62 13.24
CA ARG A 246 -18.50 -14.89 13.02
C ARG A 246 -18.65 -13.88 11.89
N SER A 247 -19.09 -14.34 10.72
CA SER A 247 -19.35 -13.48 9.57
C SER A 247 -20.51 -12.51 9.81
N GLN A 248 -21.54 -12.89 10.58
CA GLN A 248 -22.63 -11.96 10.92
C GLN A 248 -22.13 -10.77 11.75
N ARG A 249 -21.24 -10.98 12.74
CA ARG A 249 -20.61 -9.90 13.49
C ARG A 249 -19.74 -9.00 12.60
N ALA A 250 -19.06 -9.58 11.61
CA ALA A 250 -18.30 -8.80 10.64
C ALA A 250 -19.22 -7.93 9.75
N LEU A 251 -20.34 -8.46 9.31
CA LEU A 251 -21.37 -7.70 8.60
C LEU A 251 -21.94 -6.56 9.46
N ASP A 252 -22.13 -6.76 10.78
CA ASP A 252 -22.59 -5.71 11.69
C ASP A 252 -21.59 -4.55 11.79
N ARG A 253 -20.27 -4.87 11.86
CA ARG A 253 -19.22 -3.84 11.86
C ARG A 253 -19.20 -3.06 10.55
N LEU A 254 -19.26 -3.77 9.42
CA LEU A 254 -19.26 -3.15 8.10
C LEU A 254 -20.48 -2.26 7.89
N GLU A 255 -21.66 -2.70 8.34
CA GLU A 255 -22.88 -1.89 8.32
C GLU A 255 -22.76 -0.65 9.22
N GLY A 256 -22.17 -0.80 10.41
CA GLY A 256 -21.88 0.33 11.31
C GLY A 256 -20.96 1.36 10.67
N LEU A 257 -19.91 0.92 9.99
CA LEU A 257 -18.98 1.79 9.24
C LEU A 257 -19.69 2.49 8.07
N TRP A 258 -20.52 1.76 7.31
CA TRP A 258 -21.29 2.32 6.21
C TRP A 258 -22.24 3.42 6.67
N ARG A 259 -22.89 3.25 7.83
CA ARG A 259 -23.75 4.32 8.41
C ARG A 259 -22.97 5.59 8.75
N LEU A 260 -21.69 5.48 9.16
CA LEU A 260 -20.83 6.66 9.35
C LEU A 260 -20.50 7.32 8.03
N ILE A 261 -20.13 6.55 7.02
CA ILE A 261 -19.86 7.02 5.64
C ILE A 261 -21.07 7.77 5.09
N ASP A 262 -22.26 7.22 5.26
CA ASP A 262 -23.52 7.83 4.81
C ASP A 262 -23.80 9.15 5.51
N ARG A 263 -23.68 9.21 6.84
CA ARG A 263 -23.87 10.45 7.61
C ARG A 263 -22.86 11.55 7.26
N LEU A 264 -21.68 11.16 6.76
CA LEU A 264 -20.65 12.07 6.27
C LEU A 264 -20.85 12.45 4.78
N SER A 265 -21.89 11.91 4.14
CA SER A 265 -22.19 12.14 2.69
C SER A 265 -21.02 11.71 1.78
N LEU A 266 -20.36 10.60 2.11
CA LEU A 266 -19.20 10.08 1.38
C LEU A 266 -19.52 8.80 0.58
N THR A 267 -20.78 8.38 0.51
CA THR A 267 -21.19 7.11 -0.11
C THR A 267 -20.77 6.95 -1.57
N ASP A 268 -20.64 8.03 -2.30
CA ASP A 268 -20.19 8.00 -3.70
C ASP A 268 -18.75 7.52 -3.86
N ARG A 269 -17.93 7.61 -2.81
CA ARG A 269 -16.52 7.23 -2.79
C ARG A 269 -16.29 5.79 -2.38
N PHE A 270 -17.30 5.08 -1.87
CA PHE A 270 -17.17 3.77 -1.28
C PHE A 270 -18.07 2.74 -1.94
N GLU A 271 -17.60 1.52 -1.99
CA GLU A 271 -18.36 0.32 -2.33
C GLU A 271 -18.01 -0.80 -1.36
N ILE A 272 -18.91 -1.77 -1.19
CA ILE A 272 -18.67 -3.01 -0.45
C ILE A 272 -18.41 -4.08 -1.50
N ASP A 273 -17.34 -4.85 -1.31
CA ASP A 273 -16.95 -5.89 -2.25
C ASP A 273 -16.47 -7.15 -1.53
N PHE A 274 -17.36 -8.14 -1.40
CA PHE A 274 -17.04 -9.40 -0.72
C PHE A 274 -16.15 -10.34 -1.52
N GLY A 275 -15.97 -10.11 -2.81
CA GLY A 275 -15.02 -10.83 -3.65
C GLY A 275 -13.58 -10.35 -3.48
N ASP A 276 -13.39 -9.18 -2.86
CA ASP A 276 -12.09 -8.59 -2.62
C ASP A 276 -11.48 -9.14 -1.32
N VAL A 277 -10.93 -10.35 -1.39
CA VAL A 277 -10.33 -11.04 -0.24
C VAL A 277 -8.85 -10.75 -0.17
N SER A 278 -8.39 -10.19 0.96
CA SER A 278 -6.97 -9.88 1.16
C SER A 278 -6.11 -11.15 1.23
N ARG A 279 -4.93 -11.09 0.59
CA ARG A 279 -3.89 -12.13 0.66
C ARG A 279 -2.95 -11.95 1.85
N ILE A 280 -3.03 -10.82 2.52
CA ILE A 280 -2.17 -10.48 3.66
C ILE A 280 -2.73 -11.14 4.92
N ASP A 281 -1.94 -11.99 5.57
CA ASP A 281 -2.40 -12.83 6.67
C ASP A 281 -2.60 -12.10 8.00
N TYR A 282 -2.02 -10.90 8.17
CA TYR A 282 -2.14 -10.18 9.43
C TYR A 282 -3.47 -9.43 9.62
N TYR A 283 -4.30 -9.27 8.58
CA TYR A 283 -5.58 -8.58 8.74
C TYR A 283 -6.56 -9.36 9.62
N THR A 284 -7.27 -8.64 10.50
CA THR A 284 -8.16 -9.19 11.53
C THR A 284 -9.57 -8.63 11.50
N GLY A 285 -9.91 -7.79 10.54
CA GLY A 285 -11.20 -7.12 10.44
C GLY A 285 -11.37 -6.41 9.12
N LEU A 286 -11.71 -5.11 9.18
CA LEU A 286 -11.83 -4.25 8.00
C LEU A 286 -10.63 -4.41 7.07
N THR A 287 -10.90 -4.58 5.78
CA THR A 287 -9.94 -4.41 4.69
C THR A 287 -10.53 -3.51 3.62
N PHE A 288 -9.66 -2.80 2.91
CA PHE A 288 -10.08 -1.95 1.81
C PHE A 288 -9.01 -1.82 0.74
N LYS A 289 -9.45 -1.58 -0.48
CA LYS A 289 -8.58 -1.28 -1.63
C LYS A 289 -9.02 0.03 -2.27
N ILE A 290 -8.07 0.76 -2.84
CA ILE A 290 -8.28 2.04 -3.48
C ILE A 290 -8.03 1.88 -4.96
N TYR A 291 -9.05 2.16 -5.76
CA TYR A 291 -9.02 2.14 -7.21
C TYR A 291 -9.27 3.55 -7.74
N ILE A 292 -8.52 3.93 -8.78
CA ILE A 292 -8.64 5.24 -9.41
C ILE A 292 -8.86 5.02 -10.90
N GLU A 293 -9.77 5.79 -11.48
CA GLU A 293 -10.04 5.77 -12.91
C GLU A 293 -8.76 6.07 -13.70
N GLY A 294 -8.46 5.24 -14.71
CA GLY A 294 -7.24 5.33 -15.50
C GLY A 294 -6.00 4.66 -14.90
N ALA A 295 -6.03 4.20 -13.65
CA ALA A 295 -4.98 3.37 -13.09
C ALA A 295 -5.15 1.91 -13.57
N GLY A 296 -4.11 1.32 -14.15
CA GLY A 296 -4.14 -0.09 -14.58
C GLY A 296 -4.11 -1.11 -13.44
N ALA A 297 -3.99 -0.64 -12.18
CA ALA A 297 -3.92 -1.45 -10.96
C ALA A 297 -4.53 -0.70 -9.78
N ARG A 298 -4.70 -1.40 -8.63
CA ARG A 298 -5.03 -0.75 -7.37
C ARG A 298 -3.93 0.23 -6.98
N VAL A 299 -4.33 1.40 -6.48
CA VAL A 299 -3.40 2.47 -6.09
C VAL A 299 -3.01 2.38 -4.62
N GLY A 300 -3.83 1.72 -3.82
CA GLY A 300 -3.56 1.56 -2.40
C GLY A 300 -4.40 0.46 -1.77
N SER A 301 -4.07 0.13 -0.54
CA SER A 301 -4.84 -0.80 0.27
C SER A 301 -4.60 -0.55 1.75
N GLY A 302 -5.51 -1.01 2.57
CA GLY A 302 -5.39 -0.90 4.01
C GLY A 302 -6.30 -1.87 4.74
N GLY A 303 -6.27 -1.78 6.06
CA GLY A 303 -7.14 -2.60 6.90
C GLY A 303 -6.70 -2.65 8.34
N ARG A 304 -7.44 -3.44 9.13
CA ARG A 304 -7.24 -3.66 10.56
C ARG A 304 -6.38 -4.89 10.81
N TYR A 305 -5.39 -4.77 11.71
CA TYR A 305 -4.40 -5.82 12.02
C TYR A 305 -4.09 -5.88 13.52
N ASP A 306 -5.08 -6.24 14.31
CA ASP A 306 -5.06 -6.18 15.79
C ASP A 306 -4.05 -7.13 16.46
N ASN A 307 -3.54 -8.13 15.73
CA ASN A 307 -2.62 -9.14 16.27
C ASN A 307 -1.15 -8.93 15.88
N LEU A 308 -0.84 -8.01 14.97
CA LEU A 308 0.52 -7.87 14.44
C LEU A 308 1.53 -7.47 15.52
N THR A 309 1.16 -6.52 16.38
CA THR A 309 2.03 -6.02 17.45
C THR A 309 2.31 -7.07 18.53
N ALA A 310 1.46 -8.11 18.67
CA ALA A 310 1.67 -9.22 19.59
C ALA A 310 2.96 -9.99 19.29
N ASN A 311 3.38 -10.06 18.03
CA ASN A 311 4.65 -10.67 17.61
C ASN A 311 5.87 -10.00 18.25
N PHE A 312 5.70 -8.80 18.79
CA PHE A 312 6.75 -7.98 19.41
C PHE A 312 6.51 -7.73 20.90
N GLY A 313 5.63 -8.53 21.53
CA GLY A 313 5.43 -8.57 22.98
C GLY A 313 4.23 -7.82 23.52
N LYS A 314 3.48 -7.06 22.70
CA LYS A 314 2.29 -6.31 23.16
C LYS A 314 1.20 -6.33 22.10
N ALA A 315 0.12 -7.05 22.33
CA ALA A 315 -1.05 -7.04 21.45
C ALA A 315 -1.80 -5.71 21.55
N GLU A 316 -1.92 -5.00 20.43
CA GLU A 316 -2.68 -3.74 20.36
C GLU A 316 -3.45 -3.67 19.04
N PRO A 317 -4.71 -3.25 19.08
CA PRO A 317 -5.50 -3.08 17.87
C PRO A 317 -4.88 -1.97 17.00
N ALA A 318 -4.85 -2.20 15.70
CA ALA A 318 -4.27 -1.29 14.76
C ALA A 318 -5.02 -1.28 13.41
N VAL A 319 -5.04 -0.14 12.76
CA VAL A 319 -5.58 0.07 11.42
C VAL A 319 -4.70 1.06 10.67
N GLY A 320 -4.47 0.82 9.37
CA GLY A 320 -3.64 1.68 8.55
C GLY A 320 -3.88 1.47 7.07
N PHE A 321 -3.23 2.27 6.26
CA PHE A 321 -3.24 2.09 4.81
C PHE A 321 -1.93 2.53 4.17
N VAL A 322 -1.76 2.08 2.95
CA VAL A 322 -0.66 2.45 2.07
C VAL A 322 -1.18 2.87 0.70
N LEU A 323 -0.58 3.91 0.13
CA LEU A 323 -0.68 4.29 -1.27
C LEU A 323 0.63 3.95 -1.97
N ASP A 324 0.53 3.38 -3.17
CA ASP A 324 1.68 3.18 -4.07
C ASP A 324 1.90 4.46 -4.88
N LEU A 325 2.98 5.15 -4.56
CA LEU A 325 3.29 6.44 -5.18
C LEU A 325 3.54 6.31 -6.69
N GLU A 326 4.14 5.22 -7.12
CA GLU A 326 4.47 5.01 -8.53
C GLU A 326 3.22 4.79 -9.38
N VAL A 327 2.21 4.12 -8.83
CA VAL A 327 0.91 3.97 -9.50
C VAL A 327 0.17 5.31 -9.55
N LEU A 328 0.18 6.09 -8.46
CA LEU A 328 -0.36 7.45 -8.44
C LEU A 328 0.31 8.34 -9.49
N MET A 329 1.63 8.28 -9.60
CA MET A 329 2.40 9.07 -10.56
C MET A 329 2.00 8.78 -12.01
N GLY A 330 1.64 7.53 -12.33
CA GLY A 330 1.15 7.14 -13.64
C GLY A 330 -0.12 7.89 -14.09
N LEU A 331 -0.91 8.42 -13.15
CA LEU A 331 -2.13 9.18 -13.41
C LEU A 331 -1.86 10.66 -13.77
N PHE A 332 -0.72 11.19 -13.36
CA PHE A 332 -0.34 12.59 -13.59
C PHE A 332 0.58 12.77 -14.80
N THR A 333 0.32 12.05 -15.89
CA THR A 333 1.15 12.09 -17.12
C THR A 333 1.03 13.38 -17.92
N SER A 334 0.02 14.23 -17.63
CA SER A 334 -0.16 15.51 -18.32
C SER A 334 0.91 16.52 -17.88
N ARG A 335 1.64 17.08 -18.84
CA ARG A 335 2.64 18.16 -18.64
C ARG A 335 2.05 19.45 -18.03
N ALA A 336 0.72 19.57 -17.93
CA ALA A 336 0.05 20.83 -17.59
C ALA A 336 0.14 21.20 -16.09
N ASP A 337 0.47 20.25 -15.20
CA ASP A 337 0.29 20.46 -13.76
C ASP A 337 1.56 20.85 -12.99
N VAL A 338 2.71 20.92 -13.64
CA VAL A 338 3.94 21.41 -13.02
C VAL A 338 4.46 22.60 -13.82
N PRO A 339 4.50 23.81 -13.24
CA PRO A 339 5.03 24.97 -13.95
C PRO A 339 6.46 24.68 -14.41
N GLU A 340 6.68 24.84 -15.71
CA GLU A 340 8.00 24.71 -16.31
C GLU A 340 8.91 25.77 -15.69
N ARG A 341 9.85 25.31 -14.87
CA ARG A 341 10.84 26.22 -14.27
C ARG A 341 11.96 26.45 -15.26
N THR A 342 11.78 27.41 -16.16
CA THR A 342 12.88 27.88 -17.02
C THR A 342 13.96 28.50 -16.15
N ALA A 343 15.20 28.12 -16.37
CA ALA A 343 16.35 28.80 -15.80
C ALA A 343 16.72 29.98 -16.74
N GLN A 344 17.10 31.12 -16.16
CA GLN A 344 17.73 32.19 -16.94
C GLN A 344 19.19 31.87 -17.10
N ILE A 345 19.67 31.98 -18.33
CA ILE A 345 21.08 31.70 -18.65
C ILE A 345 21.88 32.98 -18.42
N VAL A 346 22.97 32.89 -17.66
CA VAL A 346 23.96 33.95 -17.48
C VAL A 346 25.24 33.53 -18.20
N ALA A 347 25.70 34.37 -19.07
CA ALA A 347 26.94 34.21 -19.78
C ALA A 347 27.68 35.56 -19.82
N HIS A 348 28.91 35.59 -19.40
CA HIS A 348 29.86 36.71 -19.53
C HIS A 348 31.20 36.16 -19.98
N GLU A 349 32.02 37.02 -20.58
CA GLU A 349 33.39 36.66 -20.98
C GLU A 349 34.34 36.48 -19.79
N ASP A 350 34.01 37.10 -18.64
CA ASP A 350 34.80 36.98 -17.39
C ASP A 350 34.11 36.07 -16.39
N VAL A 351 34.82 35.05 -15.93
CA VAL A 351 34.40 34.07 -14.94
C VAL A 351 33.91 34.75 -13.64
N THR A 352 34.67 35.73 -13.15
CA THR A 352 34.36 36.40 -11.89
C THR A 352 33.07 37.22 -11.97
N ALA A 353 32.86 37.91 -13.10
CA ALA A 353 31.62 38.66 -13.36
C ALA A 353 30.42 37.73 -13.47
N SER A 354 30.56 36.61 -14.17
CA SER A 354 29.51 35.57 -14.29
C SER A 354 29.09 35.05 -12.93
N PHE A 355 30.05 34.68 -12.09
CA PHE A 355 29.74 34.15 -10.73
C PHE A 355 29.14 35.22 -9.79
N ARG A 356 29.64 36.49 -9.86
CA ARG A 356 29.03 37.58 -9.07
C ARG A 356 27.56 37.78 -9.43
N GLU A 357 27.22 37.78 -10.68
CA GLU A 357 25.85 37.95 -11.15
C GLU A 357 24.98 36.75 -10.75
N VAL A 358 25.46 35.51 -10.93
CA VAL A 358 24.74 34.29 -10.50
C VAL A 358 24.49 34.33 -9.00
N ILE A 359 25.52 34.62 -8.18
CA ILE A 359 25.38 34.68 -6.71
C ILE A 359 24.34 35.72 -6.31
N ARG A 360 24.42 36.94 -6.90
CA ARG A 360 23.48 38.02 -6.64
C ARG A 360 22.03 37.59 -6.92
N ARG A 361 21.78 37.03 -8.10
CA ARG A 361 20.44 36.63 -8.53
C ARG A 361 19.93 35.40 -7.79
N ARG A 362 20.83 34.46 -7.44
CA ARG A 362 20.47 33.31 -6.56
C ARG A 362 20.02 33.74 -5.17
N ALA A 363 20.66 34.81 -4.62
CA ALA A 363 20.23 35.39 -3.35
C ALA A 363 18.84 36.03 -3.41
N GLN A 364 18.35 36.39 -4.59
CA GLN A 364 17.00 36.89 -4.86
C GLN A 364 15.98 35.76 -5.13
N GLY A 365 16.41 34.49 -5.04
CA GLY A 365 15.55 33.32 -5.27
C GLY A 365 15.38 32.94 -6.73
N GLU A 366 16.05 33.61 -7.67
CA GLU A 366 15.96 33.30 -9.09
C GLU A 366 16.62 31.96 -9.43
N ARG A 367 16.08 31.23 -10.41
CA ARG A 367 16.71 30.03 -10.96
C ARG A 367 17.63 30.41 -12.11
N ILE A 368 18.92 30.15 -11.93
CA ILE A 368 19.97 30.54 -12.88
C ILE A 368 20.70 29.30 -13.36
N GLU A 369 20.98 29.29 -14.65
CA GLU A 369 21.91 28.37 -15.31
C GLU A 369 23.10 29.18 -15.77
N LEU A 370 24.32 28.83 -15.34
CA LEU A 370 25.54 29.43 -15.78
C LEU A 370 25.99 28.74 -17.08
N ASN A 371 26.12 29.50 -18.16
CA ASN A 371 26.77 28.98 -19.37
C ASN A 371 28.26 28.82 -19.09
N LEU A 372 28.75 27.60 -19.14
CA LEU A 372 30.18 27.29 -18.93
C LEU A 372 30.99 27.25 -20.22
N GLU A 373 30.34 27.39 -21.38
CA GLU A 373 31.02 27.45 -22.66
C GLU A 373 31.79 28.78 -22.77
N GLY A 374 33.09 28.70 -23.00
CA GLY A 374 33.96 29.88 -23.13
C GLY A 374 34.47 30.51 -21.84
N LEU A 375 34.11 29.96 -20.68
CA LEU A 375 34.69 30.33 -19.39
C LEU A 375 35.96 29.47 -19.15
N SER A 376 37.12 29.99 -19.39
CA SER A 376 38.42 29.33 -19.12
C SER A 376 39.15 29.99 -17.95
#